data_3b08fd4ab06f8f202930a5c6c9a5dac8
#
_entry.id   3b08fd4ab06f8f202930a5c6c9a5dac8
#
_cell.length_a   1.000
_cell.length_b   1.000
_cell.length_c   1.000
_cell.angle_alpha   90.00
_cell.angle_beta   90.00
_cell.angle_gamma   90.00
#
_symmetry.space_group_name_H-M   'P 1'
#
loop_
_entity.id
_entity.type
_entity.pdbx_description
1 polymer ?
#
loop_
_entity_poly.entity_id
_entity_poly.type
_entity_poly.pdbx_seq_one_letter_code
_entity_poly.pdbx_strand_id
1 'polypeptide(L)'
;PRGKAIIGEHRQRVLQCIEEHQVRYGYVDYVTLSSSIMFAMHYKQSLNEMRRETLYNRIRQTYYPLCNDYLEGLTIVSADYKQIFHQYKDVPGVVFLVDPPYLSTDCKTYKMYWKLADYLDVLHVLHDHRFIYFTSNKSSILELCDWMGKNRNLGNPFEGCTKTTFNA
;
A
#
# COMPACT_ATOMS: atom_id res chain seq x y z
N PRO A 1 11.18 -10.17 26.39
CA PRO A 1 9.79 -10.08 25.96
C PRO A 1 9.67 -9.33 24.65
N ARG A 2 8.77 -9.79 23.80
CA ARG A 2 8.49 -9.16 22.49
C ARG A 2 7.91 -7.75 22.70
N GLY A 3 8.40 -6.78 21.94
CA GLY A 3 7.89 -5.40 22.01
C GLY A 3 8.32 -4.62 23.25
N LYS A 4 9.39 -5.04 23.92
CA LYS A 4 9.97 -4.26 25.03
C LYS A 4 10.71 -3.05 24.48
N ALA A 5 10.50 -1.87 25.10
CA ALA A 5 11.21 -0.65 24.73
C ALA A 5 12.72 -0.81 24.86
N ILE A 6 13.45 -0.33 23.86
CA ILE A 6 14.91 -0.26 23.88
C ILE A 6 15.28 1.10 24.50
N ILE A 7 15.98 1.08 25.62
CA ILE A 7 16.32 2.28 26.40
C ILE A 7 17.83 2.38 26.63
N GLY A 8 18.29 3.53 27.12
CA GLY A 8 19.67 3.77 27.53
C GLY A 8 20.70 3.49 26.42
N GLU A 9 21.78 2.86 26.79
CA GLU A 9 22.93 2.57 25.90
C GLU A 9 22.51 1.69 24.70
N HIS A 10 21.61 0.72 24.89
CA HIS A 10 21.14 -0.11 23.81
C HIS A 10 20.43 0.71 22.74
N ARG A 11 19.62 1.69 23.13
CA ARG A 11 18.96 2.59 22.19
C ARG A 11 19.99 3.44 21.43
N GLN A 12 20.97 3.99 22.13
CA GLN A 12 22.05 4.78 21.50
C GLN A 12 22.82 3.93 20.49
N ARG A 13 23.14 2.69 20.84
CA ARG A 13 23.87 1.77 19.95
C ARG A 13 23.06 1.45 18.69
N VAL A 14 21.76 1.22 18.80
CA VAL A 14 20.88 0.99 17.62
C VAL A 14 20.89 2.20 16.69
N LEU A 15 20.70 3.40 17.23
CA LEU A 15 20.71 4.64 16.43
C LEU A 15 22.07 4.89 15.78
N GLN A 16 23.17 4.62 16.49
CA GLN A 16 24.52 4.71 15.97
C GLN A 16 24.75 3.72 14.82
N CYS A 17 24.32 2.47 14.95
CA CYS A 17 24.44 1.49 13.87
C CYS A 17 23.69 1.92 12.61
N ILE A 18 22.50 2.55 12.75
CA ILE A 18 21.73 3.07 11.62
C ILE A 18 22.49 4.21 10.94
N GLU A 19 23.07 5.12 11.72
CA GLU A 19 23.88 6.24 11.23
C GLU A 19 25.14 5.76 10.51
N GLU A 20 25.88 4.83 11.12
CA GLU A 20 27.07 4.20 10.51
C GLU A 20 26.72 3.50 9.20
N HIS A 21 25.57 2.81 9.13
CA HIS A 21 25.10 2.18 7.91
C HIS A 21 24.77 3.21 6.81
N GLN A 22 24.08 4.29 7.17
CA GLN A 22 23.77 5.37 6.23
C GLN A 22 25.04 6.02 5.67
N VAL A 23 26.03 6.28 6.54
CA VAL A 23 27.31 6.85 6.10
C VAL A 23 28.06 5.90 5.17
N ARG A 24 28.06 4.60 5.49
CA ARG A 24 28.81 3.60 4.74
C ARG A 24 28.19 3.30 3.36
N TYR A 25 26.86 3.24 3.27
CA TYR A 25 26.16 2.77 2.06
C TYR A 25 25.34 3.88 1.36
N GLY A 26 25.29 5.08 1.93
CA GLY A 26 24.56 6.22 1.38
C GLY A 26 23.03 6.13 1.49
N TYR A 27 22.50 5.01 1.98
CA TYR A 27 21.06 4.75 2.04
C TYR A 27 20.64 3.92 3.25
N VAL A 28 19.47 4.23 3.79
CA VAL A 28 18.73 3.41 4.76
C VAL A 28 17.26 3.42 4.40
N ASP A 29 16.63 2.26 4.29
CA ASP A 29 15.19 2.16 4.17
C ASP A 29 14.54 2.37 5.55
N TYR A 30 14.31 3.63 5.88
CA TYR A 30 13.70 4.03 7.15
C TYR A 30 12.27 3.53 7.30
N VAL A 31 11.51 3.37 6.22
CA VAL A 31 10.13 2.88 6.25
C VAL A 31 10.09 1.43 6.73
N THR A 32 10.86 0.56 6.08
CA THR A 32 10.97 -0.85 6.46
C THR A 32 11.57 -1.00 7.86
N LEU A 33 12.63 -0.24 8.18
CA LEU A 33 13.26 -0.28 9.49
C LEU A 33 12.29 0.15 10.60
N SER A 34 11.59 1.27 10.44
CA SER A 34 10.61 1.72 11.43
C SER A 34 9.46 0.73 11.61
N SER A 35 9.00 0.07 10.53
CA SER A 35 7.98 -0.98 10.63
C SER A 35 8.44 -2.18 11.46
N SER A 36 9.74 -2.39 11.58
CA SER A 36 10.35 -3.53 12.28
C SER A 36 10.62 -3.27 13.75
N ILE A 37 10.88 -2.01 14.13
CA ILE A 37 11.32 -1.64 15.48
C ILE A 37 10.44 -0.57 16.15
N MET A 38 9.34 -0.14 15.52
CA MET A 38 8.36 0.79 16.09
C MET A 38 6.94 0.22 16.00
N PHE A 39 6.09 0.56 16.97
CA PHE A 39 4.69 0.16 16.91
C PHE A 39 3.92 1.03 15.91
N ALA A 40 3.09 0.33 15.17
CA ALA A 40 2.03 0.74 14.26
C ALA A 40 2.08 2.13 13.62
N MET A 41 2.15 2.15 12.31
CA MET A 41 1.67 3.19 11.41
C MET A 41 2.39 4.54 11.45
N HIS A 42 3.45 4.69 12.25
CA HIS A 42 4.25 5.90 12.28
C HIS A 42 5.58 5.71 11.56
N TYR A 43 5.48 5.34 10.27
CA TYR A 43 6.69 5.20 9.45
C TYR A 43 7.50 6.49 9.45
N LYS A 44 8.80 6.33 9.60
CA LYS A 44 9.75 7.43 9.59
C LYS A 44 10.55 7.43 8.31
N GLN A 45 10.96 8.60 7.88
CA GLN A 45 11.72 8.78 6.64
C GLN A 45 13.15 9.24 6.89
N SER A 46 13.53 9.44 8.16
CA SER A 46 14.87 9.89 8.53
C SER A 46 15.28 9.41 9.91
N LEU A 47 16.60 9.38 10.16
CA LEU A 47 17.18 9.11 11.47
C LEU A 47 16.73 10.14 12.52
N ASN A 48 16.59 11.41 12.14
CA ASN A 48 16.16 12.47 13.04
C ASN A 48 14.73 12.27 13.54
N GLU A 49 13.85 11.76 12.69
CA GLU A 49 12.49 11.40 13.08
C GLU A 49 12.50 10.19 14.01
N MET A 50 13.30 9.16 13.71
CA MET A 50 13.41 7.97 14.56
C MET A 50 14.00 8.28 15.94
N ARG A 51 14.92 9.25 16.04
CA ARG A 51 15.50 9.71 17.33
C ARG A 51 14.46 10.25 18.30
N ARG A 52 13.31 10.69 17.83
CA ARG A 52 12.23 11.26 18.67
C ARG A 52 11.24 10.21 19.17
N GLU A 53 11.35 8.99 18.68
CA GLU A 53 10.38 7.93 18.92
C GLU A 53 10.91 6.83 19.86
N THR A 54 10.02 6.07 20.43
CA THR A 54 10.37 4.88 21.19
C THR A 54 10.66 3.72 20.24
N LEU A 55 11.85 3.14 20.37
CA LEU A 55 12.22 1.93 19.63
C LEU A 55 11.95 0.70 20.49
N TYR A 56 11.57 -0.39 19.86
CA TYR A 56 11.18 -1.64 20.50
C TYR A 56 11.97 -2.83 19.92
N ASN A 57 12.21 -3.83 20.74
CA ASN A 57 12.79 -5.08 20.27
C ASN A 57 11.73 -6.03 19.74
N ARG A 58 12.08 -6.81 18.71
CA ARG A 58 11.28 -7.93 18.21
C ARG A 58 9.81 -7.59 17.93
N ILE A 59 9.53 -6.43 17.33
CA ILE A 59 8.20 -6.11 16.81
C ILE A 59 7.88 -7.08 15.66
N ARG A 60 8.76 -7.15 14.68
CA ARG A 60 8.67 -8.11 13.57
C ARG A 60 9.60 -9.30 13.82
N GLN A 61 9.10 -10.50 13.60
CA GLN A 61 9.86 -11.75 13.81
C GLN A 61 10.34 -12.39 12.52
N THR A 62 9.75 -12.02 11.39
CA THR A 62 10.12 -12.57 10.08
C THR A 62 11.20 -11.72 9.44
N TYR A 63 12.27 -12.37 8.99
CA TYR A 63 13.22 -11.74 8.09
C TYR A 63 12.56 -11.52 6.73
N TYR A 64 12.89 -10.41 6.07
CA TYR A 64 12.68 -10.29 4.64
C TYR A 64 13.81 -11.09 3.96
N PRO A 65 13.52 -12.20 3.28
CA PRO A 65 14.53 -12.83 2.48
C PRO A 65 14.99 -11.86 1.38
N LEU A 66 16.27 -11.85 1.09
CA LEU A 66 16.77 -11.17 -0.09
C LEU A 66 16.21 -11.93 -1.31
N CYS A 67 15.27 -11.31 -2.02
CA CYS A 67 14.74 -11.79 -3.28
C CYS A 67 15.29 -10.87 -4.37
N ASN A 68 16.48 -11.14 -4.85
CA ASN A 68 17.14 -10.28 -5.83
C ASN A 68 16.40 -10.25 -7.18
N ASP A 69 15.65 -11.27 -7.46
CA ASP A 69 14.89 -11.51 -8.70
C ASP A 69 13.39 -11.18 -8.58
N TYR A 70 12.90 -10.85 -7.38
CA TYR A 70 11.46 -10.61 -7.15
C TYR A 70 10.89 -9.45 -7.98
N LEU A 71 11.70 -8.43 -8.26
CA LEU A 71 11.33 -7.27 -9.07
C LEU A 71 11.95 -7.31 -10.48
N GLU A 72 12.58 -8.42 -10.87
CA GLU A 72 13.17 -8.57 -12.20
C GLU A 72 12.06 -8.48 -13.26
N GLY A 73 12.31 -7.69 -14.29
CA GLY A 73 11.34 -7.44 -15.36
C GLY A 73 10.21 -6.45 -15.01
N LEU A 74 10.17 -5.93 -13.78
CA LEU A 74 9.20 -4.91 -13.38
C LEU A 74 9.76 -3.50 -13.60
N THR A 75 8.91 -2.62 -14.15
CA THR A 75 9.16 -1.18 -14.20
C THR A 75 8.43 -0.52 -13.06
N ILE A 76 9.17 0.10 -12.13
CA ILE A 76 8.58 0.82 -11.00
C ILE A 76 8.39 2.27 -11.39
N VAL A 77 7.14 2.75 -11.33
CA VAL A 77 6.77 4.13 -11.68
C VAL A 77 6.02 4.74 -10.51
N SER A 78 6.38 5.99 -10.15
CA SER A 78 5.60 6.80 -9.21
C SER A 78 4.93 7.92 -9.99
N ALA A 79 3.65 7.76 -10.28
CA ALA A 79 2.86 8.71 -11.06
C ALA A 79 1.39 8.69 -10.61
N ASP A 80 0.64 9.69 -11.04
CA ASP A 80 -0.81 9.70 -10.90
C ASP A 80 -1.43 8.54 -11.69
N TYR A 81 -2.33 7.78 -11.07
CA TYR A 81 -2.95 6.61 -11.69
C TYR A 81 -3.70 6.95 -12.99
N LYS A 82 -4.28 8.17 -13.11
CA LYS A 82 -4.96 8.62 -14.32
C LYS A 82 -4.00 8.73 -15.50
N GLN A 83 -2.75 9.15 -15.25
CA GLN A 83 -1.70 9.18 -16.27
C GLN A 83 -1.33 7.77 -16.74
N ILE A 84 -1.18 6.82 -15.80
CA ILE A 84 -0.88 5.42 -16.12
C ILE A 84 -2.01 4.81 -16.94
N PHE A 85 -3.27 4.98 -16.53
CA PHE A 85 -4.41 4.51 -17.31
C PHE A 85 -4.42 5.10 -18.72
N HIS A 86 -4.24 6.41 -18.85
CA HIS A 86 -4.23 7.06 -20.16
C HIS A 86 -3.12 6.51 -21.07
N GLN A 87 -1.96 6.23 -20.49
CA GLN A 87 -0.80 5.70 -21.23
C GLN A 87 -1.04 4.28 -21.77
N TYR A 88 -1.72 3.44 -20.98
CA TYR A 88 -1.81 2.00 -21.27
C TYR A 88 -3.18 1.52 -21.72
N LYS A 89 -4.22 2.33 -21.69
CA LYS A 89 -5.61 1.91 -22.02
C LYS A 89 -5.76 1.32 -23.42
N ASP A 90 -5.04 1.84 -24.40
CA ASP A 90 -5.12 1.44 -25.79
C ASP A 90 -4.03 0.41 -26.19
N VAL A 91 -3.21 -0.05 -25.22
CA VAL A 91 -2.15 -1.02 -25.49
C VAL A 91 -2.73 -2.44 -25.49
N PRO A 92 -2.58 -3.19 -26.60
CA PRO A 92 -3.12 -4.55 -26.69
C PRO A 92 -2.55 -5.49 -25.63
N GLY A 93 -3.40 -6.30 -25.02
CA GLY A 93 -2.98 -7.32 -24.05
C GLY A 93 -2.76 -6.81 -22.63
N VAL A 94 -2.94 -5.53 -22.38
CA VAL A 94 -2.85 -4.98 -21.02
C VAL A 94 -3.96 -5.51 -20.13
N VAL A 95 -3.60 -5.83 -18.88
CA VAL A 95 -4.54 -6.14 -17.79
C VAL A 95 -4.20 -5.20 -16.64
N PHE A 96 -5.16 -4.42 -16.19
CA PHE A 96 -5.01 -3.53 -15.05
C PHE A 96 -5.20 -4.30 -13.73
N LEU A 97 -4.22 -4.22 -12.83
CA LEU A 97 -4.35 -4.70 -11.46
C LEU A 97 -4.59 -3.48 -10.56
N VAL A 98 -5.74 -3.44 -9.92
CA VAL A 98 -6.21 -2.25 -9.18
C VAL A 98 -6.46 -2.61 -7.73
N ASP A 99 -5.65 -2.03 -6.83
CA ASP A 99 -5.75 -2.21 -5.37
C ASP A 99 -5.86 -0.83 -4.70
N PRO A 100 -7.04 -0.19 -4.78
CA PRO A 100 -7.25 1.12 -4.19
C PRO A 100 -7.43 1.03 -2.67
N PRO A 101 -7.28 2.13 -1.93
CA PRO A 101 -7.72 2.19 -0.54
C PRO A 101 -9.18 1.76 -0.43
N TYR A 102 -9.57 1.10 0.66
CA TYR A 102 -10.96 0.66 0.82
C TYR A 102 -11.89 1.85 1.09
N LEU A 103 -13.05 1.90 0.43
CA LEU A 103 -14.00 3.02 0.50
C LEU A 103 -14.46 3.36 1.94
N SER A 104 -14.41 2.43 2.85
CA SER A 104 -14.76 2.61 4.28
C SER A 104 -13.54 2.70 5.20
N THR A 105 -12.33 2.87 4.67
CA THR A 105 -11.11 2.94 5.48
C THR A 105 -11.04 4.29 6.21
N ASP A 106 -10.58 4.26 7.46
CA ASP A 106 -10.35 5.46 8.26
C ASP A 106 -9.36 6.39 7.54
N CYS A 107 -9.85 7.56 7.14
CA CYS A 107 -9.09 8.57 6.42
C CYS A 107 -7.88 9.13 7.22
N LYS A 108 -7.80 8.89 8.52
CA LYS A 108 -6.65 9.27 9.35
C LYS A 108 -5.41 8.43 9.07
N THR A 109 -5.57 7.25 8.50
CA THR A 109 -4.50 6.29 8.24
C THR A 109 -3.75 6.58 6.95
N TYR A 110 -4.38 7.23 5.99
CA TYR A 110 -3.79 7.51 4.68
C TYR A 110 -3.55 9.01 4.49
N LYS A 111 -2.35 9.38 4.07
CA LYS A 111 -2.01 10.79 3.74
C LYS A 111 -2.83 11.33 2.57
N MET A 112 -3.24 10.46 1.65
CA MET A 112 -4.10 10.77 0.51
C MET A 112 -5.37 9.97 0.64
N TYR A 113 -6.45 10.64 1.02
CA TYR A 113 -7.76 10.04 1.12
C TYR A 113 -8.48 10.08 -0.23
N TRP A 114 -8.90 8.93 -0.70
CA TRP A 114 -9.73 8.82 -1.89
C TRP A 114 -11.18 9.20 -1.57
N LYS A 115 -11.73 10.09 -2.39
CA LYS A 115 -13.14 10.42 -2.36
C LYS A 115 -13.93 9.42 -3.21
N LEU A 116 -15.24 9.35 -3.02
CA LEU A 116 -16.10 8.49 -3.83
C LEU A 116 -15.90 8.71 -5.34
N ALA A 117 -15.71 9.95 -5.77
CA ALA A 117 -15.44 10.29 -7.16
C ALA A 117 -14.18 9.57 -7.72
N ASP A 118 -13.12 9.44 -6.91
CA ASP A 118 -11.89 8.78 -7.36
C ASP A 118 -12.14 7.28 -7.65
N TYR A 119 -12.98 6.60 -6.85
CA TYR A 119 -13.36 5.21 -7.11
C TYR A 119 -14.22 5.09 -8.37
N LEU A 120 -15.16 6.01 -8.56
CA LEU A 120 -16.04 6.01 -9.75
C LEU A 120 -15.23 6.32 -11.02
N ASP A 121 -14.27 7.24 -10.95
CA ASP A 121 -13.33 7.53 -12.05
C ASP A 121 -12.53 6.27 -12.45
N VAL A 122 -12.01 5.52 -11.46
CA VAL A 122 -11.31 4.26 -11.71
C VAL A 122 -12.23 3.23 -12.38
N LEU A 123 -13.44 3.03 -11.85
CA LEU A 123 -14.40 2.09 -12.44
C LEU A 123 -14.81 2.49 -13.85
N HIS A 124 -14.93 3.79 -14.11
CA HIS A 124 -15.22 4.30 -15.46
C HIS A 124 -14.08 4.00 -16.43
N VAL A 125 -12.82 4.18 -16.01
CA VAL A 125 -11.66 3.85 -16.88
C VAL A 125 -11.54 2.34 -17.11
N LEU A 126 -11.90 1.51 -16.12
CA LEU A 126 -11.84 0.05 -16.24
C LEU A 126 -12.95 -0.53 -17.13
N HIS A 127 -14.01 0.25 -17.41
CA HIS A 127 -15.06 -0.16 -18.32
C HIS A 127 -14.47 -0.53 -19.69
N ASP A 128 -14.85 -1.66 -20.24
CA ASP A 128 -14.35 -2.22 -21.51
C ASP A 128 -12.86 -2.66 -21.50
N HIS A 129 -12.20 -2.66 -20.34
CA HIS A 129 -10.82 -3.14 -20.21
C HIS A 129 -10.75 -4.44 -19.40
N ARG A 130 -9.67 -5.18 -19.59
CA ARG A 130 -9.37 -6.34 -18.73
C ARG A 130 -8.76 -5.86 -17.43
N PHE A 131 -9.31 -6.30 -16.30
CA PHE A 131 -8.79 -5.91 -15.01
C PHE A 131 -8.98 -6.99 -13.94
N ILE A 132 -8.18 -6.87 -12.86
CA ILE A 132 -8.38 -7.54 -11.58
C ILE A 132 -8.51 -6.43 -10.53
N TYR A 133 -9.64 -6.38 -9.84
CA TYR A 133 -9.91 -5.37 -8.81
C TYR A 133 -9.86 -6.04 -7.44
N PHE A 134 -8.93 -5.57 -6.60
CA PHE A 134 -8.79 -6.05 -5.24
C PHE A 134 -9.61 -5.19 -4.29
N THR A 135 -10.36 -5.82 -3.41
CA THR A 135 -11.14 -5.13 -2.39
C THR A 135 -11.37 -6.05 -1.20
N SER A 136 -11.83 -5.51 -0.08
CA SER A 136 -12.21 -6.30 1.09
C SER A 136 -13.71 -6.28 1.30
N ASN A 137 -14.21 -7.24 2.08
CA ASN A 137 -15.60 -7.28 2.53
C ASN A 137 -16.00 -6.09 3.44
N LYS A 138 -15.01 -5.29 3.87
CA LYS A 138 -15.23 -4.05 4.64
C LYS A 138 -15.44 -2.83 3.74
N SER A 139 -15.19 -2.96 2.43
CA SER A 139 -15.35 -1.86 1.49
C SER A 139 -16.78 -1.82 0.97
N SER A 140 -17.42 -0.67 1.03
CA SER A 140 -18.77 -0.45 0.52
C SER A 140 -18.84 -0.32 -1.02
N ILE A 141 -17.72 -0.47 -1.73
CA ILE A 141 -17.71 -0.31 -3.19
C ILE A 141 -18.57 -1.35 -3.90
N LEU A 142 -18.52 -2.61 -3.45
CA LEU A 142 -19.32 -3.67 -4.04
C LEU A 142 -20.83 -3.45 -3.82
N GLU A 143 -21.19 -3.04 -2.60
CA GLU A 143 -22.59 -2.70 -2.28
C GLU A 143 -23.10 -1.55 -3.13
N LEU A 144 -22.27 -0.51 -3.31
CA LEU A 144 -22.59 0.62 -4.19
C LEU A 144 -22.82 0.16 -5.63
N CYS A 145 -21.93 -0.66 -6.19
CA CYS A 145 -22.03 -1.16 -7.55
C CYS A 145 -23.25 -2.08 -7.74
N ASP A 146 -23.56 -2.93 -6.76
CA ASP A 146 -24.76 -3.75 -6.77
C ASP A 146 -26.04 -2.90 -6.73
N TRP A 147 -26.02 -1.82 -5.95
CA TRP A 147 -27.11 -0.86 -5.91
C TRP A 147 -27.27 -0.13 -7.26
N MET A 148 -26.17 0.30 -7.87
CA MET A 148 -26.17 0.93 -9.20
C MET A 148 -26.74 -0.01 -10.27
N GLY A 149 -26.35 -1.30 -10.24
CA GLY A 149 -26.87 -2.31 -11.17
C GLY A 149 -28.35 -2.57 -11.08
N LYS A 150 -28.96 -2.34 -9.91
CA LYS A 150 -30.42 -2.43 -9.73
C LYS A 150 -31.17 -1.23 -10.34
N ASN A 151 -30.48 -0.16 -10.64
CA ASN A 151 -31.04 1.05 -11.25
C ASN A 151 -30.73 1.04 -12.74
N ARG A 152 -31.73 0.78 -13.56
CA ARG A 152 -31.63 0.53 -15.01
C ARG A 152 -30.80 1.54 -15.82
N ASN A 153 -30.58 2.72 -15.28
CA ASN A 153 -29.87 3.81 -15.98
C ASN A 153 -28.41 3.97 -15.56
N LEU A 154 -27.94 3.23 -14.53
CA LEU A 154 -26.59 3.44 -14.00
C LEU A 154 -25.62 2.31 -14.38
N GLY A 155 -26.12 1.09 -14.53
CA GLY A 155 -25.30 -0.11 -14.77
C GLY A 155 -24.44 -0.50 -13.58
N ASN A 156 -24.00 -1.75 -13.54
CA ASN A 156 -23.03 -2.22 -12.55
C ASN A 156 -21.64 -2.28 -13.20
N PRO A 157 -20.64 -1.50 -12.75
CA PRO A 157 -19.28 -1.54 -13.32
C PRO A 157 -18.61 -2.92 -13.24
N PHE A 158 -19.06 -3.80 -12.34
CA PHE A 158 -18.59 -5.19 -12.23
C PHE A 158 -19.49 -6.20 -12.94
N GLU A 159 -20.42 -5.77 -13.79
CA GLU A 159 -21.23 -6.68 -14.56
C GLU A 159 -20.36 -7.59 -15.46
N GLY A 160 -20.62 -8.90 -15.42
CA GLY A 160 -19.79 -9.89 -16.12
C GLY A 160 -18.47 -10.26 -15.44
N CYS A 161 -18.10 -9.62 -14.33
CA CYS A 161 -16.90 -9.97 -13.57
C CYS A 161 -17.10 -11.24 -12.74
N THR A 162 -16.05 -12.07 -12.66
CA THR A 162 -16.00 -13.21 -11.72
C THR A 162 -15.48 -12.72 -10.38
N LYS A 163 -16.21 -13.02 -9.29
CA LYS A 163 -15.80 -12.70 -7.92
C LYS A 163 -15.16 -13.93 -7.26
N THR A 164 -13.96 -13.76 -6.71
CA THR A 164 -13.28 -14.77 -5.90
C THR A 164 -13.01 -14.20 -4.51
N THR A 165 -13.27 -14.97 -3.46
CA THR A 165 -13.02 -14.56 -2.07
C THR A 165 -11.92 -15.41 -1.46
N PHE A 166 -10.94 -14.77 -0.87
CA PHE A 166 -9.86 -15.40 -0.11
C PHE A 166 -10.04 -15.04 1.38
N ASN A 167 -9.96 -16.04 2.25
CA ASN A 167 -9.90 -15.83 3.68
C ASN A 167 -8.44 -15.70 4.08
N ALA A 168 -8.06 -14.56 4.64
CA ALA A 168 -6.73 -14.29 5.18
C ALA A 168 -6.66 -14.65 6.67
#